data_297f2a402b8e5503080f974591a54d11
#
_entry.id   297f2a402b8e5503080f974591a54d11
#
_cell.length_a   1.000
_cell.length_b   1.000
_cell.length_c   1.000
_cell.angle_alpha   90.00
_cell.angle_beta   90.00
_cell.angle_gamma   90.00
#
_symmetry.space_group_name_H-M   'P 1'
#
loop_
_entity.id
_entity.type
_entity.pdbx_description
1 polymer ?
#
loop_
_entity_poly.entity_id
_entity_poly.type
_entity_poly.pdbx_seq_one_letter_code
_entity_poly.pdbx_strand_id
1 'polypeptide(L)'
;MNIKQVAQEAGVSVATISRVLNGSEKVNPKTRQKVTKIIKKMNYFPNVNAKVLRENRSKVILICVPDITNIIYSLITKGVLEYLKEKGYNGMIHISYDRYNHRNEDIEEYISLFETKKIDGIIFITSSISEENYKKLNEKYNVMVCSEYFEDSVLETVGVNQRKAMYFLVKYLFEKKNIKKAMYYTWEIPTGTSRERLKGYLDYMEEKGKKDNRQNYKQIDFRELGNFSEKIKQDLENDEEIEAVILNSDFYAIYTEKLLKRFKRRIYVASFDGTQLLDMVSDKIVHIKQPFQEMGKIGAELLIKKMNREDYEKKVYLDYELIDKEIFNI
;
A
#
# COMPACT_ATOMS: atom_id res chain seq x y z
N MET A 1 9.85 -36.66 15.82
CA MET A 1 8.78 -37.63 15.49
C MET A 1 8.40 -37.48 14.02
N ASN A 2 8.20 -38.58 13.30
CA ASN A 2 7.91 -38.55 11.87
C ASN A 2 6.57 -39.21 11.53
N ILE A 3 6.06 -38.97 10.32
CA ILE A 3 4.76 -39.46 9.87
C ILE A 3 4.66 -40.99 9.86
N LYS A 4 5.78 -41.73 9.67
CA LYS A 4 5.81 -43.18 9.67
C LYS A 4 5.53 -43.74 11.06
N GLN A 5 6.02 -43.13 12.12
CA GLN A 5 5.77 -43.50 13.52
C GLN A 5 4.28 -43.29 13.87
N VAL A 6 3.67 -42.20 13.44
CA VAL A 6 2.23 -41.95 13.62
C VAL A 6 1.38 -43.00 12.88
N ALA A 7 1.77 -43.35 11.67
CA ALA A 7 1.09 -44.38 10.88
C ALA A 7 1.13 -45.77 11.55
N GLN A 8 2.29 -46.13 12.10
CA GLN A 8 2.52 -47.37 12.85
C GLN A 8 1.60 -47.41 14.10
N GLU A 9 1.65 -46.36 14.94
CA GLU A 9 0.82 -46.27 16.17
C GLU A 9 -0.69 -46.31 15.84
N ALA A 10 -1.09 -45.68 14.71
CA ALA A 10 -2.47 -45.67 14.25
C ALA A 10 -2.90 -46.96 13.56
N GLY A 11 -1.98 -47.84 13.19
CA GLY A 11 -2.28 -49.07 12.42
C GLY A 11 -2.83 -48.79 11.04
N VAL A 12 -2.35 -47.70 10.37
CA VAL A 12 -2.80 -47.30 9.04
C VAL A 12 -1.60 -46.91 8.17
N SER A 13 -1.84 -46.79 6.86
CA SER A 13 -0.79 -46.35 5.95
C SER A 13 -0.46 -44.86 6.13
N VAL A 14 0.79 -44.47 5.77
CA VAL A 14 1.22 -43.06 5.72
C VAL A 14 0.27 -42.23 4.83
N ALA A 15 -0.21 -42.83 3.74
CA ALA A 15 -1.19 -42.18 2.84
C ALA A 15 -2.52 -41.88 3.57
N THR A 16 -2.95 -42.74 4.47
CA THR A 16 -4.17 -42.54 5.28
C THR A 16 -3.97 -41.39 6.27
N ILE A 17 -2.80 -41.32 6.95
CA ILE A 17 -2.45 -40.18 7.81
C ILE A 17 -2.47 -38.87 7.01
N SER A 18 -1.83 -38.85 5.86
CA SER A 18 -1.81 -37.67 4.95
C SER A 18 -3.23 -37.24 4.54
N ARG A 19 -4.11 -38.18 4.20
CA ARG A 19 -5.51 -37.89 3.85
C ARG A 19 -6.29 -37.29 5.03
N VAL A 20 -6.08 -37.80 6.24
CA VAL A 20 -6.72 -37.25 7.46
C VAL A 20 -6.23 -35.83 7.72
N LEU A 21 -4.92 -35.56 7.63
CA LEU A 21 -4.32 -34.25 7.83
C LEU A 21 -4.80 -33.22 6.80
N ASN A 22 -5.06 -33.66 5.56
CA ASN A 22 -5.54 -32.80 4.48
C ASN A 22 -7.10 -32.73 4.41
N GLY A 23 -7.82 -33.25 5.40
CA GLY A 23 -9.29 -33.15 5.46
C GLY A 23 -10.03 -33.98 4.42
N SER A 24 -9.38 -34.92 3.71
CA SER A 24 -9.96 -35.68 2.60
C SER A 24 -11.18 -36.47 3.03
N GLU A 25 -12.32 -36.31 2.37
CA GLU A 25 -13.57 -37.05 2.61
C GLU A 25 -13.47 -38.55 2.35
N LYS A 26 -12.44 -38.99 1.61
CA LYS A 26 -12.19 -40.41 1.28
C LYS A 26 -11.74 -41.27 2.49
N VAL A 27 -11.73 -40.71 3.72
CA VAL A 27 -11.35 -41.43 4.93
C VAL A 27 -12.57 -41.65 5.80
N ASN A 28 -12.83 -42.95 6.16
CA ASN A 28 -13.92 -43.33 7.05
C ASN A 28 -13.88 -42.51 8.35
N PRO A 29 -15.03 -42.01 8.86
CA PRO A 29 -15.11 -41.21 10.08
C PRO A 29 -14.47 -41.84 11.31
N LYS A 30 -14.62 -43.16 11.50
CA LYS A 30 -13.98 -43.91 12.63
C LYS A 30 -12.44 -43.86 12.52
N THR A 31 -11.92 -44.09 11.30
CA THR A 31 -10.45 -43.99 11.05
C THR A 31 -9.96 -42.59 11.28
N ARG A 32 -10.70 -41.57 10.81
CA ARG A 32 -10.35 -40.17 11.06
C ARG A 32 -10.26 -39.84 12.53
N GLN A 33 -11.25 -40.24 13.34
CA GLN A 33 -11.25 -40.02 14.78
C GLN A 33 -10.03 -40.69 15.46
N LYS A 34 -9.76 -41.96 15.10
CA LYS A 34 -8.61 -42.70 15.62
C LYS A 34 -7.31 -42.01 15.35
N VAL A 35 -7.06 -41.64 14.08
CA VAL A 35 -5.85 -40.98 13.64
C VAL A 35 -5.71 -39.60 14.33
N THR A 36 -6.77 -38.79 14.40
CA THR A 36 -6.74 -37.49 15.07
C THR A 36 -6.38 -37.58 16.53
N LYS A 37 -6.91 -38.61 17.26
CA LYS A 37 -6.55 -38.86 18.67
C LYS A 37 -5.07 -39.20 18.82
N ILE A 38 -4.52 -40.02 17.92
CA ILE A 38 -3.11 -40.41 17.94
C ILE A 38 -2.20 -39.27 17.62
N ILE A 39 -2.52 -38.46 16.61
CA ILE A 39 -1.77 -37.23 16.26
C ILE A 39 -1.68 -36.30 17.48
N LYS A 40 -2.81 -36.08 18.17
CA LYS A 40 -2.85 -35.28 19.42
C LYS A 40 -2.03 -35.90 20.53
N LYS A 41 -2.20 -37.22 20.82
CA LYS A 41 -1.46 -37.94 21.85
C LYS A 41 0.03 -37.90 21.63
N MET A 42 0.45 -38.02 20.38
CA MET A 42 1.86 -38.03 20.01
C MET A 42 2.44 -36.62 19.80
N ASN A 43 1.64 -35.57 19.95
CA ASN A 43 2.02 -34.17 19.67
C ASN A 43 2.73 -34.03 18.32
N TYR A 44 2.20 -34.72 17.30
CA TYR A 44 2.78 -34.71 15.96
C TYR A 44 2.31 -33.51 15.16
N PHE A 45 3.26 -32.73 14.68
CA PHE A 45 3.03 -31.65 13.71
C PHE A 45 3.57 -32.06 12.34
N PRO A 46 2.74 -31.93 11.28
CA PRO A 46 3.21 -32.19 9.92
C PRO A 46 4.42 -31.33 9.56
N ASN A 47 5.40 -31.91 8.90
CA ASN A 47 6.53 -31.16 8.39
C ASN A 47 6.08 -30.28 7.23
N VAL A 48 6.07 -28.97 7.44
CA VAL A 48 5.65 -27.95 6.45
C VAL A 48 6.51 -28.05 5.18
N ASN A 49 7.82 -28.24 5.33
CA ASN A 49 8.73 -28.37 4.20
C ASN A 49 8.41 -29.58 3.29
N ALA A 50 8.03 -30.72 3.89
CA ALA A 50 7.61 -31.89 3.13
C ALA A 50 6.29 -31.64 2.36
N LYS A 51 5.40 -30.81 2.92
CA LYS A 51 4.17 -30.38 2.23
C LYS A 51 4.49 -29.45 1.08
N VAL A 52 5.34 -28.43 1.28
CA VAL A 52 5.81 -27.50 0.26
C VAL A 52 6.44 -28.23 -0.92
N LEU A 53 7.35 -29.18 -0.67
CA LEU A 53 8.00 -29.98 -1.71
C LEU A 53 6.99 -30.80 -2.53
N ARG A 54 5.96 -31.35 -1.88
CA ARG A 54 4.91 -32.14 -2.57
C ARG A 54 3.97 -31.26 -3.39
N GLU A 55 3.58 -30.11 -2.87
CA GLU A 55 2.59 -29.23 -3.48
C GLU A 55 3.25 -28.20 -4.41
N ASN A 56 4.57 -28.08 -4.36
CA ASN A 56 5.37 -27.06 -5.04
C ASN A 56 4.88 -25.63 -4.76
N ARG A 57 4.26 -25.42 -3.58
CA ARG A 57 3.73 -24.14 -3.10
C ARG A 57 3.96 -23.99 -1.61
N SER A 58 4.48 -22.83 -1.20
CA SER A 58 4.71 -22.48 0.20
C SER A 58 3.43 -22.00 0.90
N LYS A 59 2.49 -21.47 0.14
CA LYS A 59 1.35 -20.70 0.65
C LYS A 59 1.75 -19.46 1.45
N VAL A 60 2.90 -18.88 1.12
CA VAL A 60 3.41 -17.65 1.73
C VAL A 60 3.57 -16.57 0.66
N ILE A 61 3.04 -15.40 0.93
CA ILE A 61 3.23 -14.18 0.13
C ILE A 61 4.06 -13.18 0.95
N LEU A 62 5.15 -12.69 0.35
CA LEU A 62 5.96 -11.63 0.94
C LEU A 62 5.30 -10.29 0.68
N ILE A 63 5.21 -9.45 1.71
CA ILE A 63 4.67 -8.10 1.65
C ILE A 63 5.80 -7.15 1.98
N CYS A 64 6.34 -6.49 0.97
CA CYS A 64 7.42 -5.52 1.13
C CYS A 64 6.84 -4.15 1.46
N VAL A 65 7.18 -3.63 2.64
CA VAL A 65 6.64 -2.39 3.20
C VAL A 65 7.79 -1.44 3.51
N PRO A 66 7.77 -0.18 3.05
CA PRO A 66 8.85 0.77 3.35
C PRO A 66 8.95 1.10 4.84
N ASP A 67 7.80 1.27 5.50
CA ASP A 67 7.70 1.63 6.92
C ASP A 67 6.36 1.17 7.49
N ILE A 68 6.40 0.22 8.42
CA ILE A 68 5.18 -0.33 9.04
C ILE A 68 4.48 0.67 9.97
N THR A 69 5.17 1.72 10.40
CA THR A 69 4.60 2.74 11.29
C THR A 69 3.74 3.76 10.51
N ASN A 70 3.90 3.82 9.19
CA ASN A 70 3.06 4.66 8.35
C ASN A 70 1.66 4.06 8.23
N ILE A 71 0.64 4.82 8.62
CA ILE A 71 -0.76 4.38 8.65
C ILE A 71 -1.27 3.91 7.28
N ILE A 72 -0.83 4.55 6.19
CA ILE A 72 -1.23 4.20 4.82
C ILE A 72 -0.76 2.79 4.48
N TYR A 73 0.53 2.53 4.71
CA TYR A 73 1.12 1.22 4.41
C TYR A 73 0.54 0.12 5.29
N SER A 74 0.25 0.46 6.56
CA SER A 74 -0.43 -0.45 7.48
C SER A 74 -1.85 -0.80 7.03
N LEU A 75 -2.62 0.16 6.51
CA LEU A 75 -3.97 -0.07 5.97
C LEU A 75 -3.95 -0.95 4.72
N ILE A 76 -3.02 -0.70 3.79
CA ILE A 76 -2.85 -1.54 2.60
C ILE A 76 -2.45 -2.96 3.02
N THR A 77 -1.44 -3.09 3.90
CA THR A 77 -0.98 -4.38 4.44
C THR A 77 -2.11 -5.16 5.09
N LYS A 78 -2.96 -4.48 5.87
CA LYS A 78 -4.15 -5.10 6.48
C LYS A 78 -5.07 -5.70 5.43
N GLY A 79 -5.37 -4.96 4.37
CA GLY A 79 -6.21 -5.45 3.26
C GLY A 79 -5.61 -6.67 2.59
N VAL A 80 -4.29 -6.66 2.33
CA VAL A 80 -3.56 -7.82 1.78
C VAL A 80 -3.71 -9.03 2.70
N LEU A 81 -3.41 -8.88 3.99
CA LEU A 81 -3.43 -9.99 4.96
C LEU A 81 -4.83 -10.59 5.14
N GLU A 82 -5.87 -9.77 5.15
CA GLU A 82 -7.26 -10.23 5.23
C GLU A 82 -7.60 -11.13 4.04
N TYR A 83 -7.33 -10.69 2.82
CA TYR A 83 -7.61 -11.48 1.62
C TYR A 83 -6.78 -12.76 1.55
N LEU A 84 -5.48 -12.68 1.85
CA LEU A 84 -4.60 -13.85 1.88
C LEU A 84 -5.11 -14.92 2.86
N LYS A 85 -5.55 -14.51 4.05
CA LYS A 85 -6.12 -15.40 5.06
C LYS A 85 -7.37 -16.13 4.55
N GLU A 86 -8.28 -15.40 3.87
CA GLU A 86 -9.48 -15.99 3.27
C GLU A 86 -9.14 -17.06 2.22
N LYS A 87 -8.05 -16.84 1.46
CA LYS A 87 -7.58 -17.77 0.42
C LYS A 87 -6.63 -18.85 0.93
N GLY A 88 -6.39 -18.92 2.24
CA GLY A 88 -5.52 -19.92 2.87
C GLY A 88 -4.02 -19.71 2.60
N TYR A 89 -3.61 -18.47 2.38
CA TYR A 89 -2.21 -18.03 2.32
C TYR A 89 -1.81 -17.35 3.61
N ASN A 90 -0.51 -17.36 3.89
CA ASN A 90 0.11 -16.57 4.96
C ASN A 90 0.84 -15.36 4.37
N GLY A 91 0.71 -14.19 4.99
CA GLY A 91 1.53 -13.04 4.67
C GLY A 91 2.80 -12.99 5.54
N MET A 92 3.95 -12.73 4.93
CA MET A 92 5.21 -12.44 5.61
C MET A 92 5.58 -10.99 5.31
N ILE A 93 5.72 -10.17 6.35
CA ILE A 93 6.07 -8.76 6.19
C ILE A 93 7.59 -8.63 6.16
N HIS A 94 8.09 -7.95 5.14
CA HIS A 94 9.49 -7.54 5.00
C HIS A 94 9.55 -6.02 4.97
N ILE A 95 10.32 -5.43 5.90
CA ILE A 95 10.48 -3.98 5.96
C ILE A 95 11.67 -3.62 5.08
N SER A 96 11.41 -2.97 3.96
CA SER A 96 12.44 -2.48 3.06
C SER A 96 12.92 -1.12 3.55
N TYR A 97 14.00 -1.08 4.31
CA TYR A 97 14.50 0.12 4.99
C TYR A 97 15.00 1.24 4.07
N ASP A 98 14.94 1.10 2.76
CA ASP A 98 15.78 1.97 1.93
C ASP A 98 15.09 2.88 0.94
N ARG A 99 14.08 3.59 1.42
CA ARG A 99 13.45 4.67 0.66
C ARG A 99 14.39 5.85 0.34
N TYR A 100 15.48 5.99 1.11
CA TYR A 100 16.30 7.22 1.12
C TYR A 100 17.79 7.03 0.85
N ASN A 101 18.30 5.81 0.93
CA ASN A 101 19.73 5.56 0.80
C ASN A 101 20.16 4.92 -0.53
N HIS A 102 19.24 4.71 -1.48
CA HIS A 102 19.55 4.07 -2.77
C HIS A 102 20.44 2.80 -2.64
N ARG A 103 20.40 2.12 -1.48
CA ARG A 103 21.03 0.81 -1.40
C ARG A 103 20.30 -0.08 -2.35
N ASN A 104 21.03 -0.83 -3.14
CA ASN A 104 20.47 -1.81 -4.05
C ASN A 104 19.47 -2.65 -3.27
N GLU A 105 18.19 -2.54 -3.67
CA GLU A 105 17.17 -3.49 -3.25
C GLU A 105 17.81 -4.86 -3.42
N ASP A 106 17.81 -5.68 -2.38
CA ASP A 106 18.49 -6.98 -2.46
C ASP A 106 17.63 -7.95 -3.28
N ILE A 107 17.61 -7.69 -4.59
CA ILE A 107 16.88 -8.50 -5.56
C ILE A 107 17.29 -9.97 -5.46
N GLU A 108 18.55 -10.25 -5.10
CA GLU A 108 19.07 -11.60 -4.93
C GLU A 108 18.41 -12.31 -3.74
N GLU A 109 18.09 -11.58 -2.67
CA GLU A 109 17.32 -12.12 -1.55
C GLU A 109 15.93 -12.56 -2.01
N TYR A 110 15.21 -11.71 -2.76
CA TYR A 110 13.90 -12.06 -3.29
C TYR A 110 13.95 -13.27 -4.22
N ILE A 111 14.93 -13.32 -5.13
CA ILE A 111 15.16 -14.46 -6.00
C ILE A 111 15.41 -15.72 -5.17
N SER A 112 16.28 -15.64 -4.15
CA SER A 112 16.58 -16.78 -3.28
C SER A 112 15.34 -17.29 -2.55
N LEU A 113 14.44 -16.41 -2.10
CA LEU A 113 13.19 -16.81 -1.46
C LEU A 113 12.26 -17.58 -2.42
N PHE A 114 12.18 -17.18 -3.69
CA PHE A 114 11.43 -17.91 -4.72
C PHE A 114 12.07 -19.25 -5.05
N GLU A 115 13.39 -19.28 -5.34
CA GLU A 115 14.09 -20.49 -5.73
C GLU A 115 14.08 -21.55 -4.61
N THR A 116 14.17 -21.12 -3.36
CA THR A 116 14.08 -22.02 -2.20
C THR A 116 12.64 -22.36 -1.80
N LYS A 117 11.65 -21.93 -2.56
CA LYS A 117 10.21 -22.17 -2.32
C LYS A 117 9.75 -21.70 -0.94
N LYS A 118 10.33 -20.63 -0.42
CA LYS A 118 9.90 -20.00 0.84
C LYS A 118 8.70 -19.09 0.63
N ILE A 119 8.55 -18.53 -0.58
CA ILE A 119 7.43 -17.68 -0.98
C ILE A 119 6.88 -18.12 -2.35
N ASP A 120 5.61 -17.81 -2.60
CA ASP A 120 4.93 -18.04 -3.88
C ASP A 120 4.73 -16.75 -4.67
N GLY A 121 4.81 -15.59 -4.02
CA GLY A 121 4.61 -14.28 -4.63
C GLY A 121 5.07 -13.15 -3.74
N ILE A 122 5.20 -11.95 -4.31
CA ILE A 122 5.54 -10.71 -3.59
C ILE A 122 4.53 -9.61 -3.92
N ILE A 123 4.12 -8.86 -2.90
CA ILE A 123 3.40 -7.59 -3.04
C ILE A 123 4.31 -6.47 -2.53
N PHE A 124 4.64 -5.55 -3.41
CA PHE A 124 5.36 -4.33 -3.06
C PHE A 124 4.37 -3.21 -2.74
N ILE A 125 4.51 -2.59 -1.57
CA ILE A 125 3.68 -1.45 -1.18
C ILE A 125 4.42 -0.18 -1.53
N THR A 126 3.79 0.66 -2.35
CA THR A 126 4.36 1.89 -2.93
C THR A 126 5.72 1.66 -3.62
N SER A 127 6.63 2.64 -3.55
CA SER A 127 7.96 2.60 -4.19
C SER A 127 8.97 1.70 -3.44
N SER A 128 8.52 0.53 -2.93
CA SER A 128 9.42 -0.44 -2.29
C SER A 128 10.30 -1.20 -3.28
N ILE A 129 10.12 -0.95 -4.58
CA ILE A 129 10.90 -1.55 -5.65
C ILE A 129 11.07 -0.55 -6.79
N SER A 130 12.25 -0.54 -7.42
CA SER A 130 12.49 0.20 -8.66
C SER A 130 11.81 -0.49 -9.85
N GLU A 131 11.46 0.29 -10.89
CA GLU A 131 10.84 -0.28 -12.10
C GLU A 131 11.76 -1.30 -12.79
N GLU A 132 13.07 -1.07 -12.79
CA GLU A 132 14.06 -1.99 -13.36
C GLU A 132 14.04 -3.35 -12.63
N ASN A 133 14.09 -3.32 -11.30
CA ASN A 133 14.08 -4.54 -10.48
C ASN A 133 12.73 -5.24 -10.54
N TYR A 134 11.62 -4.48 -10.62
CA TYR A 134 10.31 -5.07 -10.86
C TYR A 134 10.28 -5.85 -12.18
N LYS A 135 10.77 -5.28 -13.28
CA LYS A 135 10.84 -5.97 -14.58
C LYS A 135 11.60 -7.30 -14.47
N LYS A 136 12.80 -7.27 -13.87
CA LYS A 136 13.62 -8.48 -13.66
C LYS A 136 12.88 -9.57 -12.89
N LEU A 137 12.18 -9.20 -11.82
CA LEU A 137 11.40 -10.17 -11.04
C LEU A 137 10.16 -10.65 -11.79
N ASN A 138 9.46 -9.74 -12.47
CA ASN A 138 8.20 -10.02 -13.14
C ASN A 138 8.33 -10.95 -14.36
N GLU A 139 9.52 -11.06 -14.94
CA GLU A 139 9.79 -12.00 -16.04
C GLU A 139 9.65 -13.47 -15.61
N LYS A 140 9.92 -13.78 -14.34
CA LYS A 140 9.99 -15.17 -13.86
C LYS A 140 9.09 -15.45 -12.66
N TYR A 141 8.79 -14.44 -11.86
CA TYR A 141 8.10 -14.59 -10.58
C TYR A 141 6.80 -13.80 -10.53
N ASN A 142 5.93 -14.18 -9.59
CA ASN A 142 4.66 -13.52 -9.38
C ASN A 142 4.85 -12.32 -8.46
N VAL A 143 4.82 -11.13 -9.01
CA VAL A 143 4.97 -9.87 -8.27
C VAL A 143 3.84 -8.91 -8.63
N MET A 144 3.45 -8.06 -7.68
CA MET A 144 2.40 -7.06 -7.80
C MET A 144 2.80 -5.81 -7.02
N VAL A 145 2.31 -4.64 -7.42
CA VAL A 145 2.52 -3.38 -6.70
C VAL A 145 1.18 -2.82 -6.23
N CYS A 146 1.14 -2.28 -5.01
CA CYS A 146 0.00 -1.53 -4.48
C CYS A 146 0.40 -0.09 -4.21
N SER A 147 -0.45 0.86 -4.63
CA SER A 147 -0.29 2.31 -4.35
C SER A 147 0.92 2.98 -5.01
N GLU A 148 1.49 2.40 -6.06
CA GLU A 148 2.45 3.09 -6.91
C GLU A 148 1.94 3.06 -8.35
N TYR A 149 2.05 4.18 -9.05
CA TYR A 149 1.56 4.32 -10.39
C TYR A 149 2.39 5.31 -11.21
N PHE A 150 2.67 4.91 -12.43
CA PHE A 150 3.19 5.77 -13.49
C PHE A 150 2.42 5.49 -14.77
N GLU A 151 2.04 6.51 -15.52
CA GLU A 151 1.21 6.38 -16.71
C GLU A 151 1.83 5.42 -17.74
N ASP A 152 3.15 5.53 -17.96
CA ASP A 152 3.90 4.74 -18.95
C ASP A 152 4.64 3.53 -18.34
N SER A 153 4.33 3.17 -17.08
CA SER A 153 5.03 2.10 -16.37
C SER A 153 4.57 0.71 -16.80
N VAL A 154 5.48 -0.25 -16.74
CA VAL A 154 5.20 -1.68 -16.90
C VAL A 154 4.68 -2.34 -15.62
N LEU A 155 4.59 -1.60 -14.52
CA LEU A 155 4.13 -2.13 -13.24
C LEU A 155 2.70 -2.67 -13.36
N GLU A 156 2.49 -3.87 -12.84
CA GLU A 156 1.15 -4.39 -12.59
C GLU A 156 0.73 -3.88 -11.21
N THR A 157 -0.28 -3.02 -11.15
CA THR A 157 -0.55 -2.23 -9.97
C THR A 157 -2.03 -2.00 -9.69
N VAL A 158 -2.33 -1.82 -8.41
CA VAL A 158 -3.61 -1.31 -7.92
C VAL A 158 -3.37 0.02 -7.23
N GLY A 159 -4.17 1.03 -7.56
CA GLY A 159 -4.03 2.35 -6.96
C GLY A 159 -5.16 3.30 -7.35
N VAL A 160 -4.98 4.56 -7.01
CA VAL A 160 -5.84 5.68 -7.44
C VAL A 160 -5.15 6.44 -8.56
N ASN A 161 -5.91 6.98 -9.51
CA ASN A 161 -5.35 7.88 -10.50
C ASN A 161 -4.93 9.20 -9.84
N GLN A 162 -3.67 9.27 -9.43
CA GLN A 162 -3.11 10.36 -8.62
C GLN A 162 -3.18 11.72 -9.36
N ARG A 163 -2.96 11.71 -10.68
CA ARG A 163 -3.00 12.91 -11.52
C ARG A 163 -4.41 13.50 -11.58
N LYS A 164 -5.41 12.65 -11.90
CA LYS A 164 -6.82 13.08 -11.93
C LYS A 164 -7.32 13.52 -10.56
N ALA A 165 -6.95 12.80 -9.50
CA ALA A 165 -7.40 13.13 -8.15
C ALA A 165 -6.83 14.48 -7.67
N MET A 166 -5.54 14.76 -7.93
CA MET A 166 -4.95 16.06 -7.60
C MET A 166 -5.54 17.18 -8.44
N TYR A 167 -5.70 16.98 -9.76
CA TYR A 167 -6.40 17.95 -10.61
C TYR A 167 -7.77 18.30 -10.03
N PHE A 168 -8.55 17.30 -9.61
CA PHE A 168 -9.88 17.48 -9.05
C PHE A 168 -9.85 18.23 -7.70
N LEU A 169 -8.90 17.92 -6.81
CA LEU A 169 -8.71 18.63 -5.55
C LEU A 169 -8.40 20.11 -5.77
N VAL A 170 -7.46 20.40 -6.68
CA VAL A 170 -7.08 21.78 -7.00
C VAL A 170 -8.25 22.53 -7.62
N LYS A 171 -8.95 21.92 -8.60
CA LYS A 171 -10.16 22.47 -9.19
C LYS A 171 -11.21 22.83 -8.14
N TYR A 172 -11.44 21.94 -7.20
CA TYR A 172 -12.38 22.16 -6.10
C TYR A 172 -12.01 23.38 -5.26
N LEU A 173 -10.74 23.51 -4.87
CA LEU A 173 -10.27 24.65 -4.08
C LEU A 173 -10.49 25.98 -4.85
N PHE A 174 -10.12 26.04 -6.11
CA PHE A 174 -10.23 27.26 -6.90
C PHE A 174 -11.68 27.61 -7.27
N GLU A 175 -12.49 26.64 -7.64
CA GLU A 175 -13.85 26.89 -8.17
C GLU A 175 -14.93 26.88 -7.08
N LYS A 176 -14.79 26.05 -6.04
CA LYS A 176 -15.82 25.93 -4.97
C LYS A 176 -15.46 26.71 -3.72
N LYS A 177 -14.19 26.72 -3.31
CA LYS A 177 -13.73 27.58 -2.20
C LYS A 177 -13.37 29.00 -2.67
N ASN A 178 -13.39 29.26 -3.98
CA ASN A 178 -13.13 30.55 -4.63
C ASN A 178 -11.75 31.14 -4.26
N ILE A 179 -10.74 30.28 -4.05
CA ILE A 179 -9.37 30.72 -3.80
C ILE A 179 -8.72 31.21 -5.11
N LYS A 180 -7.79 32.13 -5.00
CA LYS A 180 -7.05 32.70 -6.13
C LYS A 180 -5.61 32.22 -6.20
N LYS A 181 -5.02 31.89 -5.06
CA LYS A 181 -3.64 31.44 -4.95
C LYS A 181 -3.48 30.31 -3.94
N ALA A 182 -2.89 29.22 -4.39
CA ALA A 182 -2.54 28.08 -3.53
C ALA A 182 -1.03 27.81 -3.63
N MET A 183 -0.42 27.41 -2.52
CA MET A 183 0.94 26.89 -2.48
C MET A 183 0.89 25.37 -2.32
N TYR A 184 1.52 24.63 -3.24
CA TYR A 184 1.61 23.17 -3.16
C TYR A 184 3.01 22.75 -2.69
N TYR A 185 3.07 21.98 -1.61
CA TYR A 185 4.31 21.42 -1.07
C TYR A 185 4.38 19.92 -1.38
N THR A 186 5.42 19.52 -2.09
CA THR A 186 5.67 18.14 -2.50
C THR A 186 7.06 17.67 -2.06
N TRP A 187 7.35 16.38 -2.20
CA TRP A 187 8.61 15.79 -1.80
C TRP A 187 9.78 16.28 -2.66
N GLU A 188 10.91 16.57 -2.04
CA GLU A 188 12.18 16.90 -2.73
C GLU A 188 12.66 15.72 -3.58
N ILE A 189 12.56 14.50 -3.05
CA ILE A 189 12.80 13.27 -3.80
C ILE A 189 11.45 12.67 -4.19
N PRO A 190 10.99 12.90 -5.43
CA PRO A 190 9.65 12.53 -5.80
C PRO A 190 9.51 11.02 -6.04
N THR A 191 8.51 10.42 -5.40
CA THR A 191 7.97 9.09 -5.77
C THR A 191 7.16 9.20 -7.06
N GLY A 192 6.79 8.08 -7.65
CA GLY A 192 5.90 8.08 -8.81
C GLY A 192 4.56 8.74 -8.50
N THR A 193 3.94 8.38 -7.38
CA THR A 193 2.69 9.00 -6.91
C THR A 193 2.81 10.51 -6.74
N SER A 194 3.91 11.01 -6.15
CA SER A 194 4.10 12.46 -5.98
C SER A 194 4.35 13.19 -7.28
N ARG A 195 5.03 12.56 -8.26
CA ARG A 195 5.20 13.12 -9.61
C ARG A 195 3.86 13.25 -10.33
N GLU A 196 3.02 12.22 -10.27
CA GLU A 196 1.69 12.26 -10.91
C GLU A 196 0.78 13.31 -10.22
N ARG A 197 0.83 13.45 -8.90
CA ARG A 197 0.12 14.53 -8.19
C ARG A 197 0.60 15.90 -8.67
N LEU A 198 1.92 16.11 -8.80
CA LEU A 198 2.45 17.37 -9.32
C LEU A 198 1.97 17.65 -10.74
N LYS A 199 1.93 16.64 -11.62
CA LYS A 199 1.36 16.80 -12.96
C LYS A 199 -0.11 17.23 -12.89
N GLY A 200 -0.92 16.60 -12.05
CA GLY A 200 -2.34 16.98 -11.88
C GLY A 200 -2.53 18.41 -11.39
N TYR A 201 -1.68 18.88 -10.47
CA TYR A 201 -1.66 20.29 -10.06
C TYR A 201 -1.32 21.21 -11.24
N LEU A 202 -0.27 20.90 -11.99
CA LEU A 202 0.17 21.71 -13.13
C LEU A 202 -0.85 21.72 -14.28
N ASP A 203 -1.52 20.61 -14.56
CA ASP A 203 -2.58 20.50 -15.58
C ASP A 203 -3.70 21.52 -15.32
N TYR A 204 -4.18 21.61 -14.07
CA TYR A 204 -5.21 22.59 -13.72
C TYR A 204 -4.69 24.02 -13.86
N MET A 205 -3.46 24.32 -13.44
CA MET A 205 -2.87 25.65 -13.56
C MET A 205 -2.70 26.07 -15.03
N GLU A 206 -2.32 25.12 -15.89
CA GLU A 206 -2.18 25.38 -17.32
C GLU A 206 -3.54 25.63 -18.00
N GLU A 207 -4.56 24.83 -17.69
CA GLU A 207 -5.92 25.01 -18.20
C GLU A 207 -6.48 26.41 -17.88
N LYS A 208 -6.19 26.93 -16.70
CA LYS A 208 -6.65 28.26 -16.27
C LYS A 208 -5.74 29.40 -16.73
N GLY A 209 -4.77 29.13 -17.61
CA GLY A 209 -3.85 30.17 -18.12
C GLY A 209 -2.89 30.73 -17.09
N LYS A 210 -2.75 30.07 -15.94
CA LYS A 210 -1.89 30.47 -14.83
C LYS A 210 -0.47 29.91 -14.98
N LYS A 211 0.12 30.00 -16.18
CA LYS A 211 1.44 29.42 -16.52
C LYS A 211 2.61 29.93 -15.66
N ASP A 212 2.51 31.15 -15.11
CA ASP A 212 3.54 31.70 -14.21
C ASP A 212 3.51 31.08 -12.80
N ASN A 213 2.57 30.21 -12.52
CA ASN A 213 2.41 29.55 -11.22
C ASN A 213 3.41 28.39 -10.97
N ARG A 214 4.44 28.23 -11.79
CA ARG A 214 5.61 27.37 -11.44
C ARG A 214 6.27 27.80 -10.13
N GLN A 215 6.03 29.02 -9.65
CA GLN A 215 6.46 29.51 -8.35
C GLN A 215 5.56 29.05 -7.19
N ASN A 216 4.37 28.52 -7.47
CA ASN A 216 3.39 28.16 -6.45
C ASN A 216 3.46 26.67 -6.03
N TYR A 217 4.52 25.97 -6.35
CA TYR A 217 4.83 24.70 -5.72
C TYR A 217 6.30 24.68 -5.25
N LYS A 218 6.56 23.96 -4.17
CA LYS A 218 7.89 23.79 -3.61
C LYS A 218 8.15 22.33 -3.30
N GLN A 219 9.35 21.89 -3.65
CA GLN A 219 9.87 20.61 -3.23
C GLN A 219 10.60 20.81 -1.91
N ILE A 220 10.23 20.06 -0.91
CA ILE A 220 10.81 20.15 0.42
C ILE A 220 11.15 18.79 1.00
N ASP A 221 12.15 18.76 1.86
CA ASP A 221 12.47 17.60 2.65
C ASP A 221 11.55 17.57 3.89
N PHE A 222 10.63 16.62 3.88
CA PHE A 222 9.68 16.45 4.98
C PHE A 222 10.25 15.64 6.17
N ARG A 223 11.50 15.16 6.10
CA ARG A 223 12.10 14.38 7.21
C ARG A 223 12.33 15.22 8.44
N GLU A 224 12.57 16.51 8.27
CA GLU A 224 12.80 17.46 9.35
C GLU A 224 11.60 18.38 9.54
N LEU A 225 10.72 18.07 10.49
CA LEU A 225 9.52 18.86 10.78
C LEU A 225 9.83 20.34 11.11
N GLY A 226 10.98 20.62 11.72
CA GLY A 226 11.39 21.97 12.02
C GLY A 226 11.58 22.80 10.74
N ASN A 227 12.34 22.29 9.80
CA ASN A 227 12.60 22.94 8.52
C ASN A 227 11.31 23.11 7.70
N PHE A 228 10.45 22.08 7.69
CA PHE A 228 9.15 22.13 7.05
C PHE A 228 8.28 23.27 7.58
N SER A 229 8.17 23.37 8.92
CA SER A 229 7.36 24.40 9.58
C SER A 229 7.82 25.81 9.28
N GLU A 230 9.14 26.03 9.41
CA GLU A 230 9.74 27.34 9.18
C GLU A 230 9.56 27.75 7.72
N LYS A 231 9.70 26.82 6.78
CA LYS A 231 9.49 27.08 5.36
C LYS A 231 8.07 27.54 5.04
N ILE A 232 7.05 26.82 5.54
CA ILE A 232 5.65 27.22 5.33
C ILE A 232 5.39 28.58 5.97
N LYS A 233 5.88 28.82 7.19
CA LYS A 233 5.71 30.07 7.89
C LYS A 233 6.31 31.23 7.10
N GLN A 234 7.56 31.13 6.65
CA GLN A 234 8.23 32.13 5.83
C GLN A 234 7.49 32.44 4.54
N ASP A 235 7.02 31.39 3.85
CA ASP A 235 6.28 31.55 2.59
C ASP A 235 4.96 32.31 2.80
N LEU A 236 4.24 32.00 3.90
CA LEU A 236 2.97 32.67 4.23
C LEU A 236 3.15 34.10 4.78
N GLU A 237 4.28 34.39 5.40
CA GLU A 237 4.65 35.75 5.85
C GLU A 237 5.13 36.63 4.69
N ASN A 238 5.83 36.03 3.71
CA ASN A 238 6.34 36.75 2.53
C ASN A 238 5.29 36.96 1.43
N ASP A 239 4.21 36.19 1.46
CA ASP A 239 3.17 36.22 0.42
C ASP A 239 1.78 36.12 1.05
N GLU A 240 1.19 37.27 1.32
CA GLU A 240 -0.15 37.37 1.92
C GLU A 240 -1.29 36.97 0.98
N GLU A 241 -1.02 36.80 -0.32
CA GLU A 241 -2.00 36.37 -1.30
C GLU A 241 -2.26 34.85 -1.26
N ILE A 242 -1.42 34.06 -0.59
CA ILE A 242 -1.63 32.62 -0.46
C ILE A 242 -2.87 32.36 0.40
N GLU A 243 -3.91 31.82 -0.20
CA GLU A 243 -5.19 31.48 0.42
C GLU A 243 -5.36 30.01 0.74
N ALA A 244 -4.51 29.14 0.16
CA ALA A 244 -4.52 27.71 0.46
C ALA A 244 -3.11 27.08 0.43
N VAL A 245 -2.94 26.05 1.27
CA VAL A 245 -1.76 25.19 1.32
C VAL A 245 -2.19 23.76 1.00
N ILE A 246 -1.58 23.16 -0.01
CA ILE A 246 -1.85 21.78 -0.44
C ILE A 246 -0.65 20.91 -0.05
N LEU A 247 -0.92 19.75 0.56
CA LEU A 247 0.08 18.84 1.09
C LEU A 247 -0.19 17.39 0.64
N ASN A 248 0.87 16.61 0.45
CA ASN A 248 0.78 15.23 0.01
C ASN A 248 0.37 14.24 1.10
N SER A 249 0.31 14.65 2.36
CA SER A 249 0.06 13.76 3.49
C SER A 249 -0.78 14.43 4.57
N ASP A 250 -1.67 13.66 5.17
CA ASP A 250 -2.53 14.09 6.29
C ASP A 250 -1.72 14.55 7.50
N PHE A 251 -0.60 13.87 7.78
CA PHE A 251 0.27 14.24 8.90
C PHE A 251 0.77 15.68 8.80
N TYR A 252 1.28 16.06 7.62
CA TYR A 252 1.77 17.42 7.39
C TYR A 252 0.64 18.45 7.28
N ALA A 253 -0.53 18.02 6.78
CA ALA A 253 -1.70 18.88 6.73
C ALA A 253 -2.22 19.24 8.14
N ILE A 254 -2.31 18.27 9.03
CA ILE A 254 -2.68 18.48 10.45
C ILE A 254 -1.67 19.39 11.15
N TYR A 255 -0.39 19.15 10.89
CA TYR A 255 0.67 19.98 11.47
C TYR A 255 0.57 21.43 10.96
N THR A 256 0.35 21.61 9.65
CA THR A 256 0.15 22.93 9.04
C THR A 256 -1.08 23.64 9.60
N GLU A 257 -2.21 22.96 9.73
CA GLU A 257 -3.41 23.56 10.33
C GLU A 257 -3.14 24.12 11.74
N LYS A 258 -2.37 23.40 12.56
CA LYS A 258 -1.96 23.90 13.89
C LYS A 258 -1.07 25.14 13.79
N LEU A 259 -0.15 25.17 12.82
CA LEU A 259 0.72 26.32 12.55
C LEU A 259 -0.11 27.54 12.16
N LEU A 260 -1.13 27.36 11.32
CA LEU A 260 -1.98 28.42 10.79
C LEU A 260 -2.81 29.16 11.84
N LYS A 261 -3.01 28.58 13.02
CA LYS A 261 -3.69 29.28 14.17
C LYS A 261 -3.00 30.57 14.59
N ARG A 262 -1.74 30.78 14.17
CA ARG A 262 -0.96 31.99 14.45
C ARG A 262 -1.23 33.13 13.45
N PHE A 263 -1.85 32.82 12.31
CA PHE A 263 -2.16 33.79 11.25
C PHE A 263 -3.56 34.38 11.47
N LYS A 264 -3.71 35.68 11.28
CA LYS A 264 -5.01 36.38 11.44
C LYS A 264 -5.93 36.26 10.24
N ARG A 265 -5.45 35.68 9.12
CA ARG A 265 -6.20 35.48 7.89
C ARG A 265 -6.61 34.02 7.73
N ARG A 266 -7.68 33.78 6.99
CA ARG A 266 -8.13 32.44 6.66
C ARG A 266 -7.22 31.85 5.57
N ILE A 267 -6.64 30.68 5.84
CA ILE A 267 -5.86 29.90 4.87
C ILE A 267 -6.43 28.49 4.89
N TYR A 268 -6.86 28.01 3.73
CA TYR A 268 -7.33 26.63 3.60
C TYR A 268 -6.16 25.64 3.61
N VAL A 269 -6.38 24.49 4.22
CA VAL A 269 -5.44 23.38 4.16
C VAL A 269 -6.09 22.25 3.37
N ALA A 270 -5.35 21.71 2.41
CA ALA A 270 -5.78 20.54 1.67
C ALA A 270 -4.77 19.40 1.77
N SER A 271 -5.28 18.18 1.82
CA SER A 271 -4.50 16.96 1.99
C SER A 271 -4.85 15.90 0.94
N PHE A 272 -3.99 14.89 0.86
CA PHE A 272 -4.15 13.83 -0.11
C PHE A 272 -3.84 12.47 0.54
N ASP A 273 -4.73 11.91 1.30
CA ASP A 273 -4.68 10.53 1.80
C ASP A 273 -6.03 10.13 2.40
N GLY A 274 -6.62 10.97 3.23
CA GLY A 274 -7.92 10.75 3.83
C GLY A 274 -7.93 9.62 4.84
N THR A 275 -6.92 9.57 5.71
CA THR A 275 -6.85 8.57 6.77
C THR A 275 -7.79 8.92 7.92
N GLN A 276 -8.14 7.94 8.75
CA GLN A 276 -8.94 8.16 9.96
C GLN A 276 -8.32 9.18 10.92
N LEU A 277 -7.03 9.47 10.80
CA LEU A 277 -6.36 10.49 11.59
C LEU A 277 -6.97 11.87 11.39
N LEU A 278 -7.34 12.22 10.13
CA LEU A 278 -8.03 13.48 9.85
C LEU A 278 -9.39 13.56 10.56
N ASP A 279 -10.16 12.47 10.49
CA ASP A 279 -11.49 12.41 11.13
C ASP A 279 -11.44 12.64 12.64
N MET A 280 -10.33 12.32 13.28
CA MET A 280 -10.15 12.47 14.73
C MET A 280 -9.68 13.86 15.16
N VAL A 281 -9.01 14.62 14.27
CA VAL A 281 -8.28 15.82 14.68
C VAL A 281 -8.72 17.10 13.98
N SER A 282 -9.37 17.03 12.82
CA SER A 282 -9.77 18.21 12.07
C SER A 282 -10.96 17.96 11.14
N ASP A 283 -11.93 18.91 11.19
CA ASP A 283 -13.03 18.99 10.23
C ASP A 283 -12.80 20.05 9.14
N LYS A 284 -11.64 20.73 9.16
CA LYS A 284 -11.36 21.89 8.30
C LYS A 284 -10.47 21.58 7.11
N ILE A 285 -9.84 20.40 7.11
CA ILE A 285 -8.92 19.99 6.04
C ILE A 285 -9.72 19.36 4.90
N VAL A 286 -9.69 20.01 3.74
CA VAL A 286 -10.24 19.44 2.51
C VAL A 286 -9.30 18.33 2.03
N HIS A 287 -9.82 17.14 1.71
CA HIS A 287 -8.91 16.07 1.34
C HIS A 287 -9.47 15.05 0.34
N ILE A 288 -8.56 14.42 -0.38
CA ILE A 288 -8.85 13.22 -1.16
C ILE A 288 -8.72 12.01 -0.23
N LYS A 289 -9.80 11.24 -0.10
CA LYS A 289 -9.83 9.99 0.64
C LYS A 289 -9.62 8.81 -0.29
N GLN A 290 -8.61 8.00 -0.01
CA GLN A 290 -8.23 6.84 -0.79
C GLN A 290 -8.64 5.53 -0.09
N PRO A 291 -9.08 4.49 -0.85
CA PRO A 291 -9.53 3.22 -0.30
C PRO A 291 -8.36 2.26 -0.03
N PHE A 292 -7.44 2.61 0.87
CA PHE A 292 -6.17 1.87 1.07
C PHE A 292 -6.35 0.39 1.42
N GLN A 293 -7.32 0.06 2.29
CA GLN A 293 -7.54 -1.33 2.67
C GLN A 293 -8.09 -2.16 1.50
N GLU A 294 -9.00 -1.58 0.71
CA GLU A 294 -9.53 -2.22 -0.50
C GLU A 294 -8.42 -2.39 -1.57
N MET A 295 -7.56 -1.39 -1.71
CA MET A 295 -6.38 -1.46 -2.58
C MET A 295 -5.51 -2.67 -2.25
N GLY A 296 -5.28 -2.94 -0.95
CA GLY A 296 -4.55 -4.13 -0.51
C GLY A 296 -5.27 -5.44 -0.83
N LYS A 297 -6.59 -5.50 -0.63
CA LYS A 297 -7.42 -6.68 -0.94
C LYS A 297 -7.35 -7.02 -2.42
N ILE A 298 -7.58 -6.03 -3.28
CA ILE A 298 -7.55 -6.21 -4.73
C ILE A 298 -6.14 -6.57 -5.21
N GLY A 299 -5.09 -5.94 -4.68
CA GLY A 299 -3.71 -6.30 -5.02
C GLY A 299 -3.39 -7.76 -4.71
N ALA A 300 -3.85 -8.26 -3.57
CA ALA A 300 -3.70 -9.67 -3.21
C ALA A 300 -4.54 -10.60 -4.11
N GLU A 301 -5.75 -10.18 -4.49
CA GLU A 301 -6.60 -10.92 -5.43
C GLU A 301 -5.92 -11.07 -6.79
N LEU A 302 -5.44 -9.97 -7.36
CA LEU A 302 -4.77 -9.97 -8.67
C LEU A 302 -3.50 -10.82 -8.65
N LEU A 303 -2.70 -10.75 -7.57
CA LEU A 303 -1.54 -11.61 -7.42
C LEU A 303 -1.92 -13.10 -7.41
N ILE A 304 -2.99 -13.48 -6.70
CA ILE A 304 -3.44 -14.88 -6.66
C ILE A 304 -3.97 -15.33 -8.03
N LYS A 305 -4.73 -14.49 -8.75
CA LYS A 305 -5.15 -14.76 -10.13
C LYS A 305 -3.96 -14.98 -11.03
N LYS A 306 -2.95 -14.12 -10.98
CA LYS A 306 -1.69 -14.25 -11.71
C LYS A 306 -1.00 -15.60 -11.42
N MET A 307 -0.86 -15.96 -10.14
CA MET A 307 -0.26 -17.23 -9.70
C MET A 307 -1.02 -18.45 -10.19
N ASN A 308 -2.34 -18.35 -10.37
CA ASN A 308 -3.20 -19.40 -10.88
C ASN A 308 -3.31 -19.37 -12.41
N ARG A 309 -2.69 -18.41 -13.09
CA ARG A 309 -2.80 -18.18 -14.54
C ARG A 309 -4.24 -17.90 -15.00
N GLU A 310 -5.00 -17.26 -14.12
CA GLU A 310 -6.33 -16.74 -14.44
C GLU A 310 -6.18 -15.39 -15.14
N ASP A 311 -7.22 -14.95 -15.85
CA ASP A 311 -7.24 -13.63 -16.47
C ASP A 311 -7.40 -12.54 -15.40
N TYR A 312 -6.64 -11.45 -15.53
CA TYR A 312 -6.68 -10.32 -14.60
C TYR A 312 -6.25 -9.01 -15.27
N GLU A 313 -6.77 -7.91 -14.75
CA GLU A 313 -6.40 -6.57 -15.18
C GLU A 313 -5.06 -6.16 -14.57
N LYS A 314 -4.10 -5.73 -15.41
CA LYS A 314 -2.74 -5.38 -14.96
C LYS A 314 -2.65 -4.04 -14.22
N LYS A 315 -3.57 -3.11 -14.52
CA LYS A 315 -3.63 -1.80 -13.88
C LYS A 315 -5.06 -1.52 -13.46
N VAL A 316 -5.31 -1.51 -12.17
CA VAL A 316 -6.64 -1.27 -11.58
C VAL A 316 -6.63 0.08 -10.88
N TYR A 317 -7.57 0.95 -11.28
CA TYR A 317 -7.81 2.23 -10.62
C TYR A 317 -9.06 2.15 -9.78
N LEU A 318 -8.88 2.43 -8.50
CA LEU A 318 -9.97 2.56 -7.55
C LEU A 318 -10.49 3.99 -7.52
N ASP A 319 -11.77 4.11 -7.20
CA ASP A 319 -12.38 5.40 -6.96
C ASP A 319 -11.85 6.06 -5.68
N TYR A 320 -11.96 7.37 -5.62
CA TYR A 320 -11.61 8.18 -4.47
C TYR A 320 -12.74 9.15 -4.14
N GLU A 321 -12.77 9.64 -2.93
CA GLU A 321 -13.75 10.62 -2.49
C GLU A 321 -13.05 11.97 -2.20
N LEU A 322 -13.69 13.09 -2.54
CA LEU A 322 -13.29 14.39 -2.01
C LEU A 322 -14.13 14.70 -0.79
N ILE A 323 -13.49 14.95 0.33
CA ILE A 323 -14.15 15.24 1.60
C ILE A 323 -13.90 16.70 1.97
N ASP A 324 -14.99 17.41 2.24
CA ASP A 324 -15.01 18.76 2.79
C ASP A 324 -16.13 18.87 3.81
N LYS A 325 -15.78 18.73 5.07
CA LYS A 325 -16.77 18.71 6.17
C LYS A 325 -17.34 20.09 6.51
N GLU A 326 -16.69 21.18 6.10
CA GLU A 326 -17.24 22.52 6.32
C GLU A 326 -18.57 22.75 5.57
N ILE A 327 -18.86 22.01 4.50
CA ILE A 327 -20.12 22.13 3.74
C ILE A 327 -21.28 21.41 4.44
N PHE A 328 -21.00 20.39 5.24
CA PHE A 328 -22.03 19.58 5.91
C PHE A 328 -22.51 20.15 7.24
N ASN A 329 -21.96 21.27 7.70
CA ASN A 329 -22.31 21.94 8.97
C ASN A 329 -23.15 23.19 8.77
N ILE A 330 -23.94 23.31 7.67
CA ILE A 330 -24.91 24.38 7.44
C ILE A 330 -26.34 23.85 7.58
#